data_19eae554bffb3848ad2f1bca1d1d1549
#
_entry.id   19eae554bffb3848ad2f1bca1d1d1549
#
_cell.length_a   1.000
_cell.length_b   1.000
_cell.length_c   1.000
_cell.angle_alpha   90.00
_cell.angle_beta   90.00
_cell.angle_gamma   90.00
#
_symmetry.space_group_name_H-M   'P 1'
#
loop_
_entity.id
_entity.type
_entity.pdbx_description
1 polymer ?
#
loop_
_entity_poly.entity_id
_entity_poly.type
_entity_poly.pdbx_seq_one_letter_code
_entity_poly.pdbx_strand_id
1 'polypeptide(L)' 'MDKKDISLIVTLELCGDLCGMTIKDKNDKVVQFEDLVRSEQIKILNCLSQNYNFLVRFLKEKEG' A
#
# COMPACT_ATOMS: atom_id res chain seq x y z
N MET A 1 -4.86 -13.68 9.88
CA MET A 1 -5.94 -12.92 9.21
C MET A 1 -6.51 -13.74 8.06
N ASP A 2 -7.80 -13.82 7.97
CA ASP A 2 -8.46 -14.57 6.92
C ASP A 2 -8.46 -13.77 5.62
N LYS A 3 -8.13 -14.44 4.50
CA LYS A 3 -8.09 -13.77 3.19
C LYS A 3 -9.45 -13.20 2.77
N LYS A 4 -10.54 -13.70 3.34
CA LYS A 4 -11.88 -13.18 3.07
C LYS A 4 -12.04 -11.71 3.44
N ASP A 5 -11.25 -11.26 4.39
CA ASP A 5 -11.37 -9.90 4.91
C ASP A 5 -10.54 -8.89 4.13
N ILE A 6 -9.80 -9.35 3.13
CA ILE A 6 -9.01 -8.44 2.30
C ILE A 6 -9.96 -7.73 1.33
N SER A 7 -10.05 -6.41 1.46
CA SER A 7 -10.88 -5.62 0.56
C SER A 7 -10.07 -5.03 -0.60
N LEU A 8 -8.81 -4.68 -0.34
CA LEU A 8 -7.94 -4.10 -1.36
C LEU A 8 -6.53 -4.63 -1.21
N ILE A 9 -5.85 -4.78 -2.34
CA ILE A 9 -4.44 -5.16 -2.37
C ILE A 9 -3.69 -4.03 -3.08
N VAL A 10 -2.69 -3.49 -2.39
CA VAL A 10 -1.87 -2.41 -2.94
C VAL A 10 -0.48 -2.96 -3.21
N THR A 11 -0.03 -2.87 -4.45
CA THR A 11 1.27 -3.37 -4.86
C THR A 11 2.13 -2.22 -5.34
N LEU A 12 3.39 -2.19 -4.88
CA LEU A 12 4.37 -1.20 -5.31
C LEU A 12 5.37 -1.90 -6.22
N GLU A 13 5.69 -1.24 -7.33
CA GLU A 13 6.64 -1.78 -8.29
C GLU A 13 7.75 -0.77 -8.51
N LEU A 14 8.99 -1.25 -8.51
CA LEU A 14 10.15 -0.41 -8.75
C LEU A 14 10.70 -0.67 -10.15
N CYS A 15 10.95 0.42 -10.86
CA CYS A 15 11.63 0.37 -12.15
C CYS A 15 12.68 1.47 -12.14
N GLY A 16 13.92 1.10 -11.81
CA GLY A 16 14.95 2.08 -11.59
C GLY A 16 14.61 2.98 -10.41
N ASP A 17 14.54 4.28 -10.65
CA ASP A 17 14.18 5.25 -9.61
C ASP A 17 12.69 5.54 -9.56
N LEU A 18 11.91 4.90 -10.42
CA LEU A 18 10.47 5.13 -10.49
C LEU A 18 9.73 4.08 -9.68
N CYS A 19 8.68 4.53 -9.00
CA CYS A 19 7.82 3.65 -8.22
C CYS A 19 6.39 3.77 -8.72
N GLY A 20 5.84 2.64 -9.18
CA GLY A 20 4.44 2.58 -9.58
C GLY A 20 3.62 1.89 -8.49
N MET A 21 2.36 2.29 -8.38
CA MET A 21 1.45 1.69 -7.42
C MET A 21 0.23 1.14 -8.15
N THR A 22 -0.12 -0.09 -7.84
CA THR A 22 -1.31 -0.73 -8.41
C THR A 22 -2.24 -1.14 -7.27
N ILE A 23 -3.52 -0.82 -7.41
CA ILE A 23 -4.53 -1.17 -6.41
C ILE A 23 -5.50 -2.15 -7.08
N LYS A 24 -5.75 -3.27 -6.41
CA LYS A 24 -6.70 -4.27 -6.89
C LYS A 24 -7.73 -4.57 -5.83
N ASP A 25 -8.96 -4.84 -6.25
CA ASP A 25 -10.01 -5.25 -5.33
C ASP A 25 -9.93 -6.76 -5.07
N LYS A 26 -10.86 -7.28 -4.27
CA LYS A 26 -10.87 -8.70 -3.91
C LYS A 26 -11.12 -9.63 -5.11
N ASN A 27 -11.59 -9.08 -6.22
CA ASN A 27 -11.83 -9.84 -7.45
C ASN A 27 -10.65 -9.72 -8.42
N ASP A 28 -9.51 -9.20 -7.94
CA ASP A 28 -8.29 -9.03 -8.74
C ASP A 28 -8.45 -8.01 -9.86
N LYS A 29 -9.41 -7.11 -9.71
CA LYS A 29 -9.66 -6.07 -10.70
C LYS A 29 -8.92 -4.79 -10.31
N VAL A 30 -8.20 -4.20 -11.26
CA VAL A 30 -7.47 -2.96 -11.03
C VAL A 30 -8.46 -1.81 -10.83
N VAL A 31 -8.27 -1.04 -9.78
CA VAL A 31 -9.10 0.14 -9.49
C VAL A 31 -8.19 1.35 -9.34
N GLN A 32 -8.73 2.53 -9.68
CA GLN A 32 -7.98 3.77 -9.55
C GLN A 32 -8.22 4.36 -8.16
N PHE A 33 -7.17 4.95 -7.59
CA PHE A 33 -7.28 5.55 -6.26
C PHE A 33 -8.40 6.60 -6.20
N GLU A 34 -8.51 7.40 -7.25
CA GLU A 34 -9.50 8.48 -7.32
C GLU A 34 -10.93 7.97 -7.38
N ASP A 35 -11.14 6.71 -7.79
CA ASP A 35 -12.46 6.10 -7.87
C ASP A 35 -12.88 5.43 -6.56
N LEU A 36 -11.98 5.37 -5.59
CA LEU A 36 -12.29 4.78 -4.29
C LEU A 36 -13.07 5.75 -3.42
N VAL A 37 -13.91 5.21 -2.52
CA VAL A 37 -14.58 6.05 -1.54
C VAL A 37 -13.54 6.60 -0.57
N ARG A 38 -13.86 7.76 0.02
CA ARG A 38 -12.90 8.47 0.85
C ARG A 38 -12.37 7.62 2.02
N SER A 39 -13.22 6.82 2.63
CA SER A 39 -12.78 5.97 3.75
C SER A 39 -11.71 4.98 3.32
N GLU A 40 -11.82 4.43 2.12
CA GLU A 40 -10.82 3.51 1.60
C GLU A 40 -9.53 4.22 1.25
N GLN A 41 -9.64 5.42 0.69
CA GLN A 41 -8.47 6.24 0.39
C GLN A 41 -7.68 6.52 1.66
N ILE A 42 -8.36 6.86 2.74
CA ILE A 42 -7.71 7.14 4.03
C ILE A 42 -7.04 5.89 4.58
N LYS A 43 -7.70 4.73 4.46
CA LYS A 43 -7.11 3.47 4.93
C LYS A 43 -5.83 3.14 4.18
N ILE A 44 -5.80 3.36 2.88
CA ILE A 44 -4.60 3.13 2.09
C ILE A 44 -3.48 4.05 2.55
N LEU A 45 -3.77 5.33 2.73
CA LEU A 45 -2.77 6.30 3.17
C LEU A 45 -2.21 5.93 4.54
N ASN A 46 -3.09 5.52 5.46
CA ASN A 46 -2.65 5.10 6.79
C ASN A 46 -1.75 3.86 6.72
N CYS A 47 -2.12 2.90 5.89
CA CYS A 47 -1.34 1.69 5.71
C CYS A 47 0.05 1.99 5.16
N LEU A 48 0.13 2.83 4.14
CA LEU A 48 1.40 3.22 3.54
C LEU A 48 2.26 3.98 4.55
N SER A 49 1.64 4.85 5.34
CA SER A 49 2.35 5.63 6.36
C SER A 49 2.96 4.72 7.43
N GLN A 50 2.21 3.74 7.90
CA GLN A 50 2.70 2.78 8.89
C GLN A 50 3.89 1.99 8.36
N ASN A 51 3.80 1.53 7.12
CA ASN A 51 4.88 0.78 6.51
C ASN A 51 6.11 1.65 6.27
N TYR A 52 5.90 2.90 5.87
CA TYR A 52 6.99 3.85 5.70
C TYR A 52 7.75 4.03 7.02
N ASN A 53 7.03 4.26 8.10
CA ASN A 53 7.64 4.47 9.41
C ASN A 53 8.43 3.24 9.87
N PHE A 54 7.88 2.06 9.63
CA PHE A 54 8.57 0.81 9.96
C PHE A 54 9.88 0.68 9.20
N LEU A 55 9.85 0.94 7.90
CA LEU A 55 11.03 0.80 7.05
C LEU A 55 12.10 1.83 7.40
N VAL A 56 11.71 3.07 7.69
CA VAL A 56 12.65 4.11 8.10
C VAL A 56 13.35 3.71 9.39
N ARG A 57 12.59 3.18 10.34
CA ARG A 57 13.14 2.72 11.62
C ARG A 57 14.13 1.58 11.41
N PHE A 58 13.77 0.63 10.54
CA PHE A 58 14.64 -0.50 10.22
C PHE A 58 15.98 -0.01 9.67
N LEU A 59 15.94 0.93 8.74
CA LEU A 59 17.17 1.47 8.14
C LEU A 59 18.04 2.17 9.18
N LYS A 60 17.43 2.94 10.08
CA LYS A 60 18.19 3.62 11.14
C LYS A 60 18.87 2.64 12.08
N GLU A 61 18.20 1.55 12.42
CA GLU A 61 18.79 0.53 13.28
C GLU A 61 19.97 -0.15 12.61
N LYS A 62 19.90 -0.35 11.29
CA LYS A 62 20.99 -0.98 10.55
C LYS A 62 22.20 -0.07 10.42
N GLU A 63 21.96 1.25 10.32
CA GLU A 63 23.05 2.22 10.21
C GLU A 63 23.67 2.53 11.56
N GLY A 64 22.87 2.44 12.60
CA GLY A 64 23.32 2.72 13.95
C GLY A 64 23.99 1.56 14.60
#